data_ebd5c8b8efb264acc3ef707103de1dc6
#
_entry.id   ebd5c8b8efb264acc3ef707103de1dc6
#
_cell.length_a   1.000
_cell.length_b   1.000
_cell.length_c   1.000
_cell.angle_alpha   90.00
_cell.angle_beta   90.00
_cell.angle_gamma   90.00
#
_symmetry.space_group_name_H-M   'P 1'
#
loop_
_entity.id
_entity.type
_entity.pdbx_description
1 polymer ?
#
loop_
_entity_poly.entity_id
_entity_poly.type
_entity_poly.pdbx_seq_one_letter_code
_entity_poly.pdbx_strand_id
1 'polypeptide(L)'
;MHAALPYESGGRDLVLAYKDHGNRALAPMLGTLLADAIDDALSARGLAVAQIVPVPPHPGSERGFDAVSGILRGARRELLERGLAVRTVRPVRACGRVRMMKSLSGQERRRQADALFRPARFRAVAADPPVVVVDDVITTGSTVEAMRSVLAAMGATVVAAAAVAAVGRPDQPG
;
A
#
# COMPACT_ATOMS: atom_id res chain seq x y z
N MET A 1 -2.81 7.27 8.02
CA MET A 1 -3.03 5.94 7.39
C MET A 1 -4.52 5.70 7.34
N HIS A 2 -5.03 5.17 6.24
CA HIS A 2 -6.46 4.97 6.00
C HIS A 2 -6.72 3.49 5.70
N ALA A 3 -7.79 2.92 6.24
CA ALA A 3 -8.21 1.55 5.94
C ALA A 3 -9.72 1.46 6.01
N ALA A 4 -10.31 0.67 5.10
CA ALA A 4 -11.76 0.51 5.03
C ALA A 4 -12.29 -0.36 6.17
N LEU A 5 -11.50 -1.31 6.66
CA LEU A 5 -11.90 -2.24 7.72
C LEU A 5 -10.87 -2.30 8.86
N PRO A 6 -11.31 -2.54 10.10
CA PRO A 6 -10.41 -3.04 11.14
C PRO A 6 -9.92 -4.44 10.74
N TYR A 7 -8.65 -4.74 11.00
CA TYR A 7 -8.08 -6.07 10.72
C TYR A 7 -8.68 -7.16 11.60
N GLU A 8 -9.15 -6.79 12.77
CA GLU A 8 -9.92 -7.63 13.68
C GLU A 8 -11.36 -7.80 13.14
N SER A 9 -12.05 -8.83 13.56
CA SER A 9 -13.50 -8.99 13.28
C SER A 9 -13.90 -9.01 11.79
N GLY A 10 -13.41 -9.98 11.04
CA GLY A 10 -13.83 -10.23 9.66
C GLY A 10 -12.92 -9.63 8.59
N GLY A 11 -12.28 -8.47 8.81
CA GLY A 11 -11.30 -7.92 7.87
C GLY A 11 -10.12 -8.86 7.64
N ARG A 12 -9.66 -9.53 8.70
CA ARG A 12 -8.62 -10.55 8.63
C ARG A 12 -9.05 -11.74 7.78
N ASP A 13 -10.22 -12.30 8.05
CA ASP A 13 -10.70 -13.51 7.38
C ASP A 13 -10.95 -13.26 5.89
N LEU A 14 -11.47 -12.09 5.54
CA LEU A 14 -11.67 -11.65 4.17
C LEU A 14 -10.34 -11.56 3.39
N VAL A 15 -9.34 -10.91 3.98
CA VAL A 15 -8.02 -10.78 3.34
C VAL A 15 -7.32 -12.14 3.24
N LEU A 16 -7.40 -13.00 4.26
CA LEU A 16 -6.83 -14.34 4.24
C LEU A 16 -7.51 -15.24 3.19
N ALA A 17 -8.85 -15.19 3.08
CA ALA A 17 -9.60 -15.93 2.08
C ALA A 17 -9.11 -15.56 0.66
N TYR A 18 -8.86 -14.32 0.39
CA TYR A 18 -8.31 -13.84 -0.88
C TYR A 18 -6.84 -14.24 -1.08
N LYS A 19 -6.01 -13.97 -0.08
CA LYS A 19 -4.55 -14.10 -0.16
C LYS A 19 -4.06 -15.55 -0.11
N ASP A 20 -4.52 -16.28 0.90
CA ASP A 20 -3.96 -17.57 1.27
C ASP A 20 -4.83 -18.73 0.74
N HIS A 21 -6.13 -18.54 0.67
CA HIS A 21 -7.05 -19.54 0.10
C HIS A 21 -7.31 -19.32 -1.41
N GLY A 22 -6.72 -18.28 -2.00
CA GLY A 22 -6.78 -18.03 -3.43
C GLY A 22 -8.16 -17.66 -3.98
N ASN A 23 -9.11 -17.22 -3.14
CA ASN A 23 -10.46 -16.85 -3.56
C ASN A 23 -10.46 -15.52 -4.32
N ARG A 24 -10.08 -15.59 -5.60
CA ARG A 24 -9.97 -14.42 -6.49
C ARG A 24 -11.29 -13.73 -6.78
N ALA A 25 -12.43 -14.40 -6.54
CA ALA A 25 -13.75 -13.79 -6.68
C ALA A 25 -13.98 -12.62 -5.71
N LEU A 26 -13.21 -12.56 -4.62
CA LEU A 26 -13.24 -11.43 -3.67
C LEU A 26 -12.55 -10.15 -4.19
N ALA A 27 -11.77 -10.22 -5.28
CA ALA A 27 -11.00 -9.07 -5.76
C ALA A 27 -11.84 -7.83 -6.07
N PRO A 28 -13.04 -7.90 -6.67
CA PRO A 28 -13.88 -6.71 -6.89
C PRO A 28 -14.28 -6.04 -5.57
N MET A 29 -14.80 -6.80 -4.61
CA MET A 29 -15.23 -6.30 -3.30
C MET A 29 -14.06 -5.67 -2.54
N LEU A 30 -12.91 -6.34 -2.49
CA LEU A 30 -11.69 -5.79 -1.88
C LEU A 30 -11.22 -4.53 -2.63
N GLY A 31 -11.46 -4.47 -3.95
CA GLY A 31 -11.18 -3.30 -4.77
C GLY A 31 -12.01 -2.09 -4.35
N THR A 32 -13.31 -2.26 -4.14
CA THR A 32 -14.19 -1.19 -3.63
C THR A 32 -13.72 -0.69 -2.25
N LEU A 33 -13.43 -1.61 -1.32
CA LEU A 33 -12.91 -1.25 0.00
C LEU A 33 -11.57 -0.49 -0.08
N LEU A 34 -10.65 -0.91 -0.95
CA LEU A 34 -9.41 -0.18 -1.16
C LEU A 34 -9.65 1.19 -1.78
N ALA A 35 -10.63 1.32 -2.69
CA ALA A 35 -11.01 2.61 -3.26
C ALA A 35 -11.55 3.56 -2.19
N ASP A 36 -12.38 3.07 -1.26
CA ASP A 36 -12.86 3.87 -0.13
C ASP A 36 -11.71 4.41 0.71
N ALA A 37 -10.75 3.56 1.09
CA ALA A 37 -9.59 3.97 1.87
C ALA A 37 -8.67 4.97 1.12
N ILE A 38 -8.55 4.86 -0.20
CA ILE A 38 -7.77 5.81 -1.02
C ILE A 38 -8.52 7.13 -1.15
N ASP A 39 -9.82 7.10 -1.37
CA ASP A 39 -10.68 8.27 -1.48
C ASP A 39 -10.65 9.08 -0.17
N ASP A 40 -10.85 8.43 0.97
CA ASP A 40 -10.72 9.05 2.28
C ASP A 40 -9.33 9.69 2.49
N ALA A 41 -8.28 8.99 2.06
CA ALA A 41 -6.91 9.49 2.16
C ALA A 41 -6.65 10.75 1.33
N LEU A 42 -7.25 10.84 0.15
CA LEU A 42 -7.14 11.99 -0.76
C LEU A 42 -8.06 13.13 -0.32
N SER A 43 -9.33 12.83 0.00
CA SER A 43 -10.33 13.79 0.44
C SER A 43 -9.91 14.52 1.71
N ALA A 44 -9.33 13.81 2.69
CA ALA A 44 -8.78 14.41 3.91
C ALA A 44 -7.66 15.44 3.65
N ARG A 45 -7.16 15.53 2.41
CA ARG A 45 -6.09 16.44 1.97
C ARG A 45 -6.52 17.39 0.87
N GLY A 46 -7.77 17.34 0.46
CA GLY A 46 -8.29 18.14 -0.67
C GLY A 46 -7.64 17.76 -2.01
N LEU A 47 -7.21 16.50 -2.18
CA LEU A 47 -6.52 16.04 -3.38
C LEU A 47 -7.48 15.22 -4.26
N ALA A 48 -7.43 15.46 -5.57
CA ALA A 48 -8.17 14.69 -6.57
C ALA A 48 -7.25 13.93 -7.53
N VAL A 49 -5.93 14.11 -7.40
CA VAL A 49 -4.91 13.52 -8.28
C VAL A 49 -3.81 12.89 -7.45
N ALA A 50 -3.43 11.65 -7.76
CA ALA A 50 -2.34 10.98 -7.06
C ALA A 50 -1.67 9.87 -7.90
N GLN A 51 -0.41 9.58 -7.56
CA GLN A 51 0.25 8.35 -7.96
C GLN A 51 -0.04 7.27 -6.89
N ILE A 52 -0.54 6.13 -7.31
CA ILE A 52 -0.77 4.98 -6.44
C ILE A 52 0.40 4.02 -6.57
N VAL A 53 1.11 3.81 -5.47
CA VAL A 53 2.28 2.91 -5.41
C VAL A 53 1.94 1.69 -4.55
N PRO A 54 1.69 0.52 -5.16
CA PRO A 54 1.47 -0.70 -4.40
C PRO A 54 2.77 -1.17 -3.74
N VAL A 55 2.65 -1.70 -2.53
CA VAL A 55 3.73 -2.46 -1.90
C VAL A 55 4.05 -3.68 -2.78
N PRO A 56 5.31 -3.85 -3.22
CA PRO A 56 5.65 -4.97 -4.08
C PRO A 56 5.63 -6.30 -3.30
N PRO A 57 5.20 -7.41 -3.94
CA PRO A 57 5.21 -8.72 -3.31
C PRO A 57 6.63 -9.13 -2.92
N HIS A 58 6.77 -9.83 -1.80
CA HIS A 58 8.06 -10.35 -1.38
C HIS A 58 8.57 -11.42 -2.35
N PRO A 59 9.87 -11.41 -2.69
CA PRO A 59 10.49 -12.50 -3.43
C PRO A 59 10.29 -13.84 -2.70
N GLY A 60 9.88 -14.85 -3.41
CA GLY A 60 9.57 -16.17 -2.83
C GLY A 60 8.18 -16.28 -2.17
N SER A 61 7.28 -15.36 -2.47
CA SER A 61 5.86 -15.56 -2.21
C SER A 61 5.36 -16.71 -3.09
N GLU A 62 5.02 -17.84 -2.48
CA GLU A 62 4.54 -19.06 -3.16
C GLU A 62 3.13 -18.91 -3.78
N ARG A 63 2.48 -17.76 -3.57
CA ARG A 63 1.07 -17.54 -3.93
C ARG A 63 0.78 -17.49 -5.43
N GLY A 64 1.77 -17.42 -6.29
CA GLY A 64 1.62 -17.39 -7.75
C GLY A 64 0.88 -16.16 -8.30
N PHE A 65 0.50 -15.18 -7.48
CA PHE A 65 -0.12 -13.94 -7.92
C PHE A 65 0.19 -12.76 -6.98
N ASP A 66 0.15 -11.56 -7.55
CA ASP A 66 0.28 -10.30 -6.81
C ASP A 66 -1.11 -9.89 -6.29
N ALA A 67 -1.34 -10.13 -5.00
CA ALA A 67 -2.61 -9.88 -4.34
C ALA A 67 -3.01 -8.39 -4.40
N VAL A 68 -2.08 -7.49 -4.05
CA VAL A 68 -2.34 -6.04 -4.04
C VAL A 68 -2.67 -5.54 -5.45
N SER A 69 -1.96 -6.01 -6.47
CA SER A 69 -2.24 -5.65 -7.87
C SER A 69 -3.61 -6.17 -8.35
N GLY A 70 -4.06 -7.31 -7.84
CA GLY A 70 -5.39 -7.85 -8.12
C GLY A 70 -6.49 -6.94 -7.60
N ILE A 71 -6.40 -6.56 -6.33
CA ILE A 71 -7.33 -5.65 -5.65
C ILE A 71 -7.32 -4.26 -6.32
N LEU A 72 -6.13 -3.74 -6.61
CA LEU A 72 -5.96 -2.40 -7.16
C LEU A 72 -6.57 -2.21 -8.56
N ARG A 73 -6.72 -3.28 -9.35
CA ARG A 73 -7.45 -3.19 -10.64
C ARG A 73 -8.91 -2.82 -10.44
N GLY A 74 -9.57 -3.42 -9.45
CA GLY A 74 -10.94 -3.05 -9.06
C GLY A 74 -11.01 -1.62 -8.50
N ALA A 75 -10.16 -1.31 -7.53
CA ALA A 75 -10.09 0.01 -6.91
C ALA A 75 -9.90 1.15 -7.92
N ARG A 76 -9.05 0.95 -8.93
CA ARG A 76 -8.81 1.98 -9.96
C ARG A 76 -10.07 2.34 -10.74
N ARG A 77 -10.91 1.36 -11.06
CA ARG A 77 -12.18 1.63 -11.76
C ARG A 77 -13.10 2.49 -10.90
N GLU A 78 -13.30 2.10 -9.65
CA GLU A 78 -14.12 2.83 -8.69
C GLU A 78 -13.64 4.29 -8.50
N LEU A 79 -12.32 4.47 -8.34
CA LEU A 79 -11.73 5.82 -8.17
C LEU A 79 -11.96 6.70 -9.39
N LEU A 80 -11.86 6.16 -10.61
CA LEU A 80 -12.16 6.90 -11.84
C LEU A 80 -13.64 7.28 -11.94
N GLU A 81 -14.54 6.39 -11.56
CA GLU A 81 -15.99 6.65 -11.53
C GLU A 81 -16.35 7.75 -10.51
N ARG A 82 -15.55 7.90 -9.42
CA ARG A 82 -15.65 8.98 -8.44
C ARG A 82 -14.97 10.28 -8.87
N GLY A 83 -14.39 10.34 -10.07
CA GLY A 83 -13.72 11.53 -10.60
C GLY A 83 -12.30 11.75 -10.10
N LEU A 84 -11.67 10.75 -9.46
CA LEU A 84 -10.29 10.82 -8.98
C LEU A 84 -9.31 10.41 -10.09
N ALA A 85 -8.38 11.31 -10.43
CA ALA A 85 -7.37 11.06 -11.44
C ALA A 85 -6.16 10.34 -10.85
N VAL A 86 -6.21 9.00 -10.78
CA VAL A 86 -5.16 8.19 -10.20
C VAL A 86 -4.38 7.39 -11.24
N ARG A 87 -3.06 7.33 -11.06
CA ARG A 87 -2.15 6.55 -11.90
C ARG A 87 -1.35 5.56 -11.05
N THR A 88 -1.46 4.28 -11.36
CA THR A 88 -0.62 3.27 -10.70
C THR A 88 0.78 3.27 -11.27
N VAL A 89 1.78 3.40 -10.40
CA VAL A 89 3.21 3.30 -10.73
C VAL A 89 3.89 2.29 -9.81
N ARG A 90 4.94 1.64 -10.30
CA ARG A 90 5.71 0.63 -9.56
C ARG A 90 7.20 0.95 -9.60
N PRO A 91 7.61 2.04 -8.93
CA PRO A 91 9.00 2.49 -8.96
C PRO A 91 9.92 1.70 -8.04
N VAL A 92 9.35 0.85 -7.17
CA VAL A 92 10.06 0.10 -6.13
C VAL A 92 9.89 -1.40 -6.35
N ARG A 93 10.92 -2.18 -6.01
CA ARG A 93 10.91 -3.64 -5.97
C ARG A 93 11.32 -4.14 -4.58
N ALA A 94 10.78 -5.26 -4.16
CA ALA A 94 11.23 -5.95 -2.96
C ALA A 94 12.58 -6.67 -3.21
N CYS A 95 13.45 -6.70 -2.21
CA CYS A 95 14.83 -7.20 -2.32
C CYS A 95 15.15 -8.44 -1.51
N GLY A 96 14.22 -8.94 -0.70
CA GLY A 96 14.49 -10.13 0.12
C GLY A 96 13.61 -10.19 1.37
N ARG A 97 13.79 -11.28 2.13
CA ARG A 97 13.15 -11.44 3.44
C ARG A 97 14.08 -10.84 4.50
N VAL A 98 13.77 -9.63 4.96
CA VAL A 98 14.40 -9.07 6.15
C VAL A 98 13.40 -9.17 7.30
N ARG A 99 13.81 -9.80 8.40
CA ARG A 99 12.99 -9.85 9.60
C ARG A 99 12.95 -8.44 10.20
N MET A 100 11.78 -7.82 10.20
CA MET A 100 11.62 -6.49 10.78
C MET A 100 11.84 -6.54 12.30
N MET A 101 12.76 -5.74 12.81
CA MET A 101 13.02 -5.57 14.25
C MET A 101 12.16 -4.40 14.78
N LYS A 102 11.58 -4.58 15.95
CA LYS A 102 10.59 -3.66 16.51
C LYS A 102 11.15 -2.35 17.09
N SER A 103 12.44 -2.25 17.38
CA SER A 103 13.04 -1.02 17.90
C SER A 103 14.35 -0.71 17.16
N LEU A 104 14.29 0.25 16.27
CA LEU A 104 15.43 0.70 15.48
C LEU A 104 15.57 2.22 15.58
N SER A 105 16.81 2.71 15.66
CA SER A 105 17.15 4.11 15.46
C SER A 105 16.80 4.58 14.04
N GLY A 106 16.72 5.89 13.80
CA GLY A 106 16.41 6.44 12.49
C GLY A 106 17.36 5.96 11.37
N GLN A 107 18.64 5.75 11.70
CA GLN A 107 19.64 5.28 10.75
C GLN A 107 19.51 3.78 10.44
N GLU A 108 19.16 2.98 11.44
CA GLU A 108 18.89 1.54 11.28
C GLU A 108 17.59 1.31 10.50
N ARG A 109 16.56 2.13 10.69
CA ARG A 109 15.33 2.08 9.87
C ARG A 109 15.61 2.32 8.39
N ARG A 110 16.47 3.28 8.05
CA ARG A 110 16.88 3.53 6.65
C ARG A 110 17.61 2.32 6.08
N ARG A 111 18.59 1.77 6.80
CA ARG A 111 19.30 0.55 6.36
C ARG A 111 18.37 -0.63 6.16
N GLN A 112 17.37 -0.78 7.03
CA GLN A 112 16.37 -1.85 6.91
C GLN A 112 15.41 -1.59 5.74
N ALA A 113 15.02 -0.33 5.48
CA ALA A 113 14.25 0.04 4.30
C ALA A 113 14.99 -0.30 3.00
N ASP A 114 16.26 0.05 2.91
CA ASP A 114 17.15 -0.27 1.78
C ASP A 114 17.37 -1.78 1.59
N ALA A 115 17.28 -2.55 2.68
CA ALA A 115 17.35 -4.01 2.62
C ALA A 115 16.05 -4.67 2.15
N LEU A 116 14.90 -4.05 2.43
CA LEU A 116 13.57 -4.56 2.05
C LEU A 116 13.17 -4.15 0.64
N PHE A 117 13.44 -2.90 0.30
CA PHE A 117 12.98 -2.28 -0.93
C PHE A 117 14.09 -1.50 -1.61
N ARG A 118 14.12 -1.51 -2.94
CA ARG A 118 15.02 -0.72 -3.77
C ARG A 118 14.28 -0.13 -4.97
N PRO A 119 14.79 0.97 -5.55
CA PRO A 119 14.30 1.43 -6.83
C PRO A 119 14.28 0.33 -7.88
N ALA A 120 13.21 0.23 -8.63
CA ALA A 120 13.12 -0.67 -9.77
C ALA A 120 13.89 -0.07 -10.95
N ARG A 121 14.66 -0.90 -11.68
CA ARG A 121 15.38 -0.44 -12.87
C ARG A 121 14.42 0.17 -13.90
N PHE A 122 14.80 1.30 -14.45
CA PHE A 122 14.05 2.02 -15.50
C PHE A 122 12.62 2.44 -15.12
N ARG A 123 12.32 2.55 -13.82
CA ARG A 123 11.02 3.03 -13.35
C ARG A 123 11.22 4.25 -12.46
N ALA A 124 10.66 5.36 -12.89
CA ALA A 124 10.64 6.60 -12.12
C ALA A 124 9.30 6.77 -11.39
N VAL A 125 9.35 7.49 -10.29
CA VAL A 125 8.18 8.12 -9.67
C VAL A 125 8.34 9.63 -9.90
N ALA A 126 7.27 10.30 -10.27
CA ALA A 126 7.31 11.75 -10.41
C ALA A 126 7.23 12.41 -9.01
N ALA A 127 7.81 13.61 -8.90
CA ALA A 127 7.66 14.40 -7.67
C ALA A 127 6.20 14.84 -7.47
N ASP A 128 5.49 15.11 -8.57
CA ASP A 128 4.08 15.51 -8.61
C ASP A 128 3.34 14.69 -9.69
N PRO A 129 2.10 14.26 -9.48
CA PRO A 129 1.29 14.39 -8.26
C PRO A 129 1.80 13.53 -7.08
N PRO A 130 1.34 13.83 -5.84
CA PRO A 130 1.80 13.13 -4.65
C PRO A 130 1.47 11.63 -4.67
N VAL A 131 2.13 10.88 -3.80
CA VAL A 131 2.04 9.42 -3.74
C VAL A 131 1.15 8.97 -2.59
N VAL A 132 0.25 8.03 -2.88
CA VAL A 132 -0.41 7.17 -1.89
C VAL A 132 0.18 5.77 -1.99
N VAL A 133 0.78 5.27 -0.91
CA VAL A 133 1.24 3.88 -0.81
C VAL A 133 0.05 2.99 -0.49
N VAL A 134 -0.08 1.85 -1.17
CA VAL A 134 -1.20 0.92 -0.93
C VAL A 134 -0.72 -0.49 -0.61
N ASP A 135 -1.40 -1.12 0.34
CA ASP A 135 -1.19 -2.52 0.72
C ASP A 135 -2.56 -3.21 0.88
N ASP A 136 -2.58 -4.51 1.09
CA ASP A 136 -3.80 -5.22 1.47
C ASP A 136 -4.09 -5.07 2.98
N VAL A 137 -3.05 -5.14 3.82
CA VAL A 137 -3.14 -4.99 5.27
C VAL A 137 -2.02 -4.12 5.81
N ILE A 138 -2.36 -3.13 6.62
CA ILE A 138 -1.39 -2.37 7.41
C ILE A 138 -1.48 -2.86 8.87
N THR A 139 -0.40 -3.45 9.38
CA THR A 139 -0.30 -3.87 10.79
C THR A 139 0.45 -2.82 11.62
N THR A 140 1.77 -2.91 11.68
CA THR A 140 2.62 -1.97 12.42
C THR A 140 2.97 -0.71 11.63
N GLY A 141 2.63 -0.65 10.35
CA GLY A 141 3.02 0.43 9.45
C GLY A 141 4.50 0.41 9.01
N SER A 142 5.29 -0.54 9.49
CA SER A 142 6.74 -0.60 9.19
C SER A 142 7.05 -0.78 7.70
N THR A 143 6.23 -1.54 6.97
CA THR A 143 6.31 -1.68 5.50
C THR A 143 6.07 -0.33 4.81
N VAL A 144 5.04 0.40 5.25
CA VAL A 144 4.70 1.72 4.74
C VAL A 144 5.85 2.71 4.98
N GLU A 145 6.45 2.70 6.17
CA GLU A 145 7.57 3.59 6.49
C GLU A 145 8.82 3.26 5.66
N ALA A 146 9.10 1.98 5.43
CA ALA A 146 10.17 1.55 4.53
C ALA A 146 9.93 2.02 3.09
N MET A 147 8.70 1.86 2.57
CA MET A 147 8.31 2.37 1.25
C MET A 147 8.45 3.89 1.15
N ARG A 148 7.99 4.60 2.19
CA ARG A 148 8.09 6.06 2.27
C ARG A 148 9.55 6.53 2.20
N SER A 149 10.46 5.88 2.95
CA SER A 149 11.89 6.21 2.94
C SER A 149 12.51 6.06 1.55
N VAL A 150 12.23 4.95 0.86
CA VAL A 150 12.76 4.71 -0.48
C VAL A 150 12.17 5.69 -1.50
N LEU A 151 10.87 5.95 -1.45
CA LEU A 151 10.19 6.88 -2.36
C LEU A 151 10.65 8.33 -2.15
N ALA A 152 10.86 8.74 -0.90
CA ALA A 152 11.43 10.06 -0.58
C ALA A 152 12.86 10.22 -1.12
N ALA A 153 13.69 9.17 -1.03
CA ALA A 153 15.03 9.17 -1.64
C ALA A 153 14.99 9.24 -3.17
N MET A 154 13.87 8.88 -3.81
CA MET A 154 13.63 9.04 -5.24
C MET A 154 12.99 10.39 -5.61
N GLY A 155 12.80 11.30 -4.65
CA GLY A 155 12.21 12.63 -4.86
C GLY A 155 10.68 12.66 -4.84
N ALA A 156 10.00 11.59 -4.44
CA ALA A 156 8.55 11.55 -4.38
C ALA A 156 8.02 11.99 -3.00
N THR A 157 6.88 12.68 -2.99
CA THR A 157 6.17 13.07 -1.76
C THR A 157 5.09 12.04 -1.45
N VAL A 158 5.29 11.23 -0.40
CA VAL A 158 4.27 10.30 0.09
C VAL A 158 3.36 11.03 1.08
N VAL A 159 2.11 11.22 0.70
CA VAL A 159 1.12 11.95 1.51
C VAL A 159 0.25 11.03 2.35
N ALA A 160 0.03 9.79 1.92
CA ALA A 160 -0.81 8.85 2.63
C ALA A 160 -0.40 7.39 2.41
N ALA A 161 -0.95 6.52 3.24
CA ALA A 161 -1.03 5.09 2.97
C ALA A 161 -2.49 4.62 3.14
N ALA A 162 -2.91 3.71 2.26
CA ALA A 162 -4.25 3.14 2.26
C ALA A 162 -4.19 1.61 2.17
N ALA A 163 -5.12 0.93 2.85
CA ALA A 163 -5.23 -0.53 2.81
C ALA A 163 -6.69 -0.99 2.90
N VAL A 164 -6.95 -2.24 2.58
CA VAL A 164 -8.27 -2.85 2.81
C VAL A 164 -8.53 -2.96 4.30
N ALA A 165 -7.54 -3.38 5.08
CA ALA A 165 -7.67 -3.52 6.52
C ALA A 165 -6.43 -3.01 7.27
N ALA A 166 -6.61 -2.54 8.51
CA ALA A 166 -5.51 -2.16 9.39
C ALA A 166 -5.72 -2.63 10.83
N VAL A 167 -4.61 -2.91 11.52
CA VAL A 167 -4.60 -3.15 12.98
C VAL A 167 -4.67 -1.81 13.69
N GLY A 168 -5.59 -1.68 14.66
CA GLY A 168 -5.88 -0.42 15.36
C GLY A 168 -6.94 0.43 14.65
N ARG A 169 -7.39 1.51 15.29
CA ARG A 169 -8.36 2.42 14.67
C ARG A 169 -7.74 3.18 13.51
N PRO A 170 -8.33 3.17 12.31
CA PRO A 170 -7.80 3.86 11.12
C PRO A 170 -7.74 5.39 11.28
N ASP A 171 -8.45 6.00 12.22
CA ASP A 171 -8.73 7.44 12.28
C ASP A 171 -8.33 8.14 13.59
N GLN A 172 -7.33 7.69 14.34
CA GLN A 172 -6.77 8.54 15.39
C GLN A 172 -5.57 9.33 14.85
N PRO A 173 -5.69 10.68 14.71
CA PRO A 173 -4.50 11.51 14.54
C PRO A 173 -3.67 11.40 15.82
N GLY A 174 -2.38 11.02 15.66
CA GLY A 174 -1.37 11.07 16.71
C GLY A 174 -0.87 12.51 16.90
#